data_819ac317ce8b7a5c3a4680cb715a6977
#
_entry.id   819ac317ce8b7a5c3a4680cb715a6977
#
_cell.length_a   1.000
_cell.length_b   1.000
_cell.length_c   1.000
_cell.angle_alpha   90.00
_cell.angle_beta   90.00
_cell.angle_gamma   90.00
#
_symmetry.space_group_name_H-M   'P 1'
#
loop_
_entity.id
_entity.type
_entity.pdbx_description
1 polymer ?
#
loop_
_entity_poly.entity_id
_entity_poly.type
_entity_poly.pdbx_seq_one_letter_code
_entity_poly.pdbx_strand_id
1 'polypeptide(L)'
;MIVLSVNGLTKSFLSENILENVTFSISDRDKVGIVGDNGSGKTTLFNLLIKDLSADSGDINFAKNINLSILKQNISYTSDKSVYEECLEVFEKIILLEKEIRELEIEMGNKDLSEEEIRKLFDIYESKRHYFEENNGYSYNSKIRGVLFGLGFLEQDFSKSVNNLSGGQKSRLHLAKILLKPSNLILLDEPTNHLDIESIQFLESYLREYRGSCLIISHDRYFLNTVCNKIFSIENKKLKSFNCGYDEYISRREKDFEVNRHLYEKQQKEISRQKEIIQRFENYGNNRFIKQASSRRKLLDKMDLIENPEIYKNSMKLKLVPEVESGKDVLTISDLSMGFNDKILFDDINLNVYKGDKIGLVGKNGVGKTTLFKIICNNLEAIKGKCDLGARVSIGYYDQEQKTLSNQNTVMDEFWDAYPKMNNFEVRSHLAKFNFFDEDLFKSVGELSGGERARLELLKLMLSKSNFLLLDEPTNHLDIESKEVLENAIVDYSGTVLIISHDRYFLNKVVNKIWYLEDGKITEFYGNYDYFLEKLNEKNEAEEKIISKTEIEKEKKKKKEKEKEERAKKQKLKEIENKIFDEWSLEEQDEYLRLTQKYRDLLKKHLTDLAP
;
A
#
# COMPACT_ATOMS: atom_id res chain seq x y z
N MET A 1 -21.90 -6.31 -15.52
CA MET A 1 -21.39 -6.30 -16.91
C MET A 1 -19.95 -6.80 -16.89
N ILE A 2 -19.49 -7.55 -17.93
CA ILE A 2 -18.07 -7.95 -18.01
C ILE A 2 -17.27 -6.77 -18.55
N VAL A 3 -16.22 -6.38 -17.83
CA VAL A 3 -15.31 -5.26 -18.15
C VAL A 3 -14.10 -5.75 -18.92
N LEU A 4 -13.57 -6.91 -18.55
CA LEU A 4 -12.43 -7.57 -19.16
C LEU A 4 -12.68 -9.07 -19.26
N SER A 5 -12.41 -9.67 -20.41
CA SER A 5 -12.45 -11.13 -20.65
C SER A 5 -11.17 -11.59 -21.31
N VAL A 6 -10.56 -12.60 -20.76
CA VAL A 6 -9.35 -13.26 -21.26
C VAL A 6 -9.66 -14.72 -21.51
N ASN A 7 -9.36 -15.21 -22.71
CA ASN A 7 -9.68 -16.59 -23.12
C ASN A 7 -8.44 -17.28 -23.70
N GLY A 8 -8.02 -18.38 -23.06
CA GLY A 8 -6.98 -19.27 -23.56
C GLY A 8 -5.60 -18.63 -23.71
N LEU A 9 -5.28 -17.63 -22.91
CA LEU A 9 -4.05 -16.83 -23.03
C LEU A 9 -2.83 -17.69 -22.68
N THR A 10 -1.87 -17.75 -23.60
CA THR A 10 -0.60 -18.47 -23.43
C THR A 10 0.56 -17.55 -23.77
N LYS A 11 1.63 -17.62 -22.97
CA LYS A 11 2.87 -16.89 -23.20
C LYS A 11 4.08 -17.71 -22.80
N SER A 12 5.07 -17.74 -23.70
CA SER A 12 6.38 -18.38 -23.49
C SER A 12 7.52 -17.43 -23.79
N PHE A 13 8.66 -17.67 -23.16
CA PHE A 13 9.93 -17.03 -23.46
C PHE A 13 10.99 -18.10 -23.73
N LEU A 14 11.72 -17.97 -24.83
CA LEU A 14 12.78 -18.87 -25.31
C LEU A 14 12.34 -20.33 -25.48
N SER A 15 11.66 -21.02 -24.84
CA SER A 15 11.13 -22.39 -24.91
C SER A 15 10.39 -22.76 -23.62
N GLU A 16 10.36 -21.84 -22.66
CA GLU A 16 9.66 -22.08 -21.40
C GLU A 16 8.32 -21.33 -21.38
N ASN A 17 7.23 -22.08 -21.15
CA ASN A 17 5.92 -21.50 -20.95
C ASN A 17 5.87 -20.82 -19.59
N ILE A 18 5.43 -19.55 -19.55
CA ILE A 18 5.20 -18.80 -18.30
C ILE A 18 3.72 -18.84 -17.93
N LEU A 19 2.83 -18.74 -18.94
CA LEU A 19 1.38 -18.83 -18.76
C LEU A 19 0.82 -19.82 -19.78
N GLU A 20 -0.07 -20.71 -19.31
CA GLU A 20 -0.70 -21.75 -20.15
C GLU A 20 -2.23 -21.70 -20.04
N ASN A 21 -2.88 -21.44 -21.18
CA ASN A 21 -4.33 -21.50 -21.32
C ASN A 21 -5.11 -20.73 -20.23
N VAL A 22 -4.64 -19.52 -19.90
CA VAL A 22 -5.23 -18.69 -18.86
C VAL A 22 -6.55 -18.11 -19.33
N THR A 23 -7.62 -18.38 -18.57
CA THR A 23 -8.98 -17.90 -18.86
C THR A 23 -9.62 -17.32 -17.61
N PHE A 24 -10.09 -16.06 -17.69
CA PHE A 24 -10.81 -15.40 -16.61
C PHE A 24 -11.65 -14.22 -17.11
N SER A 25 -12.52 -13.71 -16.23
CA SER A 25 -13.28 -12.50 -16.49
C SER A 25 -13.35 -11.61 -15.26
N ILE A 26 -13.37 -10.30 -15.51
CA ILE A 26 -13.58 -9.27 -14.51
C ILE A 26 -14.90 -8.58 -14.80
N SER A 27 -15.79 -8.55 -13.84
CA SER A 27 -17.08 -7.90 -13.90
C SER A 27 -16.99 -6.48 -13.34
N ASP A 28 -18.01 -5.68 -13.62
CA ASP A 28 -18.14 -4.35 -13.03
C ASP A 28 -18.10 -4.42 -11.50
N ARG A 29 -17.34 -3.50 -10.89
CA ARG A 29 -17.07 -3.40 -9.45
C ARG A 29 -16.28 -4.56 -8.83
N ASP A 30 -15.78 -5.52 -9.62
CA ASP A 30 -14.88 -6.53 -9.10
C ASP A 30 -13.57 -5.88 -8.62
N LYS A 31 -13.13 -6.21 -7.41
CA LYS A 31 -11.83 -5.88 -6.84
C LYS A 31 -11.02 -7.17 -6.81
N VAL A 32 -10.18 -7.36 -7.82
CA VAL A 32 -9.48 -8.63 -8.03
C VAL A 32 -8.03 -8.51 -7.57
N GLY A 33 -7.61 -9.38 -6.66
CA GLY A 33 -6.21 -9.54 -6.27
C GLY A 33 -5.55 -10.65 -7.09
N ILE A 34 -4.37 -10.42 -7.65
CA ILE A 34 -3.52 -11.45 -8.26
C ILE A 34 -2.45 -11.87 -7.26
N VAL A 35 -2.39 -13.15 -6.95
CA VAL A 35 -1.42 -13.75 -6.05
C VAL A 35 -0.66 -14.90 -6.74
N GLY A 36 0.54 -15.17 -6.26
CA GLY A 36 1.42 -16.24 -6.78
C GLY A 36 2.86 -15.94 -6.43
N ASP A 37 3.73 -16.94 -6.53
CA ASP A 37 5.15 -16.83 -6.19
C ASP A 37 5.91 -15.88 -7.11
N ASN A 38 7.10 -15.45 -6.72
CA ASN A 38 7.97 -14.68 -7.59
C ASN A 38 8.34 -15.52 -8.83
N GLY A 39 8.23 -14.90 -10.01
CA GLY A 39 8.43 -15.61 -11.28
C GLY A 39 7.21 -16.40 -11.79
N SER A 40 6.07 -16.45 -11.08
CA SER A 40 4.87 -17.15 -11.53
C SER A 40 4.16 -16.56 -12.75
N GLY A 41 4.62 -15.38 -13.25
CA GLY A 41 4.06 -14.73 -14.43
C GLY A 41 3.05 -13.60 -14.14
N LYS A 42 2.94 -13.11 -12.90
CA LYS A 42 2.04 -11.98 -12.53
C LYS A 42 2.30 -10.74 -13.38
N THR A 43 3.52 -10.25 -13.39
CA THR A 43 3.93 -9.08 -14.18
C THR A 43 3.84 -9.36 -15.69
N THR A 44 4.08 -10.59 -16.13
CA THR A 44 3.90 -11.00 -17.52
C THR A 44 2.43 -10.90 -17.92
N LEU A 45 1.51 -11.42 -17.09
CA LEU A 45 0.07 -11.28 -17.32
C LEU A 45 -0.34 -9.81 -17.36
N PHE A 46 0.17 -9.00 -16.44
CA PHE A 46 -0.08 -7.56 -16.41
C PHE A 46 0.37 -6.87 -17.71
N ASN A 47 1.59 -7.16 -18.18
CA ASN A 47 2.14 -6.60 -19.41
C ASN A 47 1.38 -7.05 -20.68
N LEU A 48 0.83 -8.27 -20.68
CA LEU A 48 -0.06 -8.75 -21.75
C LEU A 48 -1.39 -7.98 -21.75
N LEU A 49 -1.99 -7.72 -20.59
CA LEU A 49 -3.24 -6.96 -20.48
C LEU A 49 -3.11 -5.52 -20.95
N ILE A 50 -1.98 -4.88 -20.69
CA ILE A 50 -1.71 -3.51 -21.15
C ILE A 50 -1.15 -3.44 -22.58
N LYS A 51 -0.99 -4.59 -23.23
CA LYS A 51 -0.45 -4.74 -24.59
C LYS A 51 1.01 -4.30 -24.77
N ASP A 52 1.78 -4.27 -23.70
CA ASP A 52 3.24 -4.08 -23.76
C ASP A 52 3.94 -5.34 -24.28
N LEU A 53 3.33 -6.50 -24.08
CA LEU A 53 3.75 -7.78 -24.63
C LEU A 53 2.64 -8.37 -25.52
N SER A 54 3.04 -9.10 -26.57
CA SER A 54 2.12 -9.89 -27.38
C SER A 54 1.94 -11.28 -26.80
N ALA A 55 0.72 -11.79 -26.79
CA ALA A 55 0.42 -13.18 -26.48
C ALA A 55 0.85 -14.10 -27.61
N ASP A 56 1.22 -15.35 -27.30
CA ASP A 56 1.52 -16.37 -28.29
C ASP A 56 0.23 -17.01 -28.80
N SER A 57 -0.79 -17.13 -27.93
CA SER A 57 -2.15 -17.54 -28.28
C SER A 57 -3.18 -17.00 -27.28
N GLY A 58 -4.45 -17.02 -27.67
CA GLY A 58 -5.57 -16.55 -26.86
C GLY A 58 -5.93 -15.07 -27.11
N ASP A 59 -7.07 -14.66 -26.53
CA ASP A 59 -7.66 -13.34 -26.79
C ASP A 59 -7.87 -12.56 -25.50
N ILE A 60 -7.62 -11.24 -25.58
CA ILE A 60 -7.88 -10.26 -24.52
C ILE A 60 -8.91 -9.27 -25.04
N ASN A 61 -10.10 -9.26 -24.44
CA ASN A 61 -11.22 -8.43 -24.85
C ASN A 61 -11.66 -7.49 -23.72
N PHE A 62 -11.56 -6.19 -23.99
CA PHE A 62 -12.11 -5.14 -23.14
C PHE A 62 -13.52 -4.77 -23.60
N ALA A 63 -14.39 -4.39 -22.69
CA ALA A 63 -15.69 -3.84 -23.03
C ALA A 63 -15.54 -2.52 -23.79
N LYS A 64 -16.56 -2.15 -24.59
CA LYS A 64 -16.57 -0.88 -25.31
C LYS A 64 -16.54 0.29 -24.31
N ASN A 65 -15.78 1.36 -24.63
CA ASN A 65 -15.64 2.58 -23.84
C ASN A 65 -15.00 2.39 -22.45
N ILE A 66 -14.06 1.45 -22.32
CA ILE A 66 -13.26 1.30 -21.10
C ILE A 66 -12.16 2.35 -21.07
N ASN A 67 -12.19 3.16 -19.99
CA ASN A 67 -11.09 4.04 -19.62
C ASN A 67 -10.19 3.26 -18.64
N LEU A 68 -8.98 2.93 -19.10
CA LEU A 68 -7.99 2.16 -18.34
C LEU A 68 -7.00 3.12 -17.68
N SER A 69 -6.71 2.90 -16.39
CA SER A 69 -5.60 3.52 -15.66
C SER A 69 -4.64 2.44 -15.18
N ILE A 70 -3.33 2.70 -15.29
CA ILE A 70 -2.29 1.69 -15.09
C ILE A 70 -1.19 2.25 -14.19
N LEU A 71 -0.89 1.55 -13.09
CA LEU A 71 0.30 1.74 -12.28
C LEU A 71 1.29 0.61 -12.57
N LYS A 72 2.45 0.94 -13.13
CA LYS A 72 3.57 0.00 -13.31
C LYS A 72 4.56 0.13 -12.15
N GLN A 73 5.24 -0.95 -11.82
CA GLN A 73 6.21 -1.02 -10.73
C GLN A 73 7.40 -0.06 -10.93
N ASN A 74 7.94 0.03 -12.14
CA ASN A 74 9.09 0.88 -12.46
C ASN A 74 8.71 2.01 -13.41
N ILE A 75 8.77 3.25 -12.93
CA ILE A 75 8.49 4.44 -13.73
C ILE A 75 9.66 5.40 -13.63
N SER A 76 10.34 5.62 -14.74
CA SER A 76 11.24 6.77 -14.89
C SER A 76 10.38 8.00 -15.21
N TYR A 77 10.12 8.82 -14.19
CA TYR A 77 9.29 10.00 -14.32
C TYR A 77 10.12 11.26 -14.15
N THR A 78 10.20 12.05 -15.20
CA THR A 78 10.89 13.34 -15.23
C THR A 78 9.93 14.41 -15.71
N SER A 79 9.75 15.47 -14.97
CA SER A 79 8.95 16.63 -15.33
C SER A 79 9.47 17.86 -14.59
N ASP A 80 9.50 19.00 -15.27
CA ASP A 80 9.86 20.28 -14.67
C ASP A 80 8.71 20.94 -13.91
N LYS A 81 7.48 20.38 -14.05
CA LYS A 81 6.28 20.87 -13.36
C LYS A 81 6.33 20.57 -11.87
N SER A 82 5.56 21.33 -11.11
CA SER A 82 5.34 21.05 -9.69
C SER A 82 4.44 19.83 -9.49
N VAL A 83 4.48 19.25 -8.28
CA VAL A 83 3.62 18.13 -7.87
C VAL A 83 2.14 18.44 -8.12
N TYR A 84 1.71 19.66 -7.79
CA TYR A 84 0.32 20.07 -7.95
C TYR A 84 -0.07 20.25 -9.42
N GLU A 85 0.78 20.89 -10.23
CA GLU A 85 0.57 21.07 -11.68
C GLU A 85 0.47 19.75 -12.42
N GLU A 86 1.26 18.75 -12.03
CA GLU A 86 1.17 17.41 -12.58
C GLU A 86 -0.18 16.73 -12.33
N CYS A 87 -0.75 16.97 -11.15
CA CYS A 87 -2.11 16.47 -10.86
C CYS A 87 -3.18 17.28 -11.59
N LEU A 88 -2.97 18.57 -11.84
CA LEU A 88 -3.89 19.42 -12.63
C LEU A 88 -4.03 18.96 -14.07
N GLU A 89 -2.98 18.40 -14.68
CA GLU A 89 -3.06 17.86 -16.05
C GLU A 89 -4.20 16.85 -16.24
N VAL A 90 -4.50 16.06 -15.20
CA VAL A 90 -5.58 15.08 -15.25
C VAL A 90 -6.93 15.76 -15.52
N PHE A 91 -7.07 17.01 -15.10
CA PHE A 91 -8.29 17.81 -15.20
C PHE A 91 -8.22 18.88 -16.31
N GLU A 92 -7.23 18.81 -17.21
CA GLU A 92 -7.03 19.81 -18.28
C GLU A 92 -8.32 20.09 -19.06
N LYS A 93 -9.07 19.05 -19.45
CA LYS A 93 -10.35 19.18 -20.15
C LYS A 93 -11.40 19.93 -19.33
N ILE A 94 -11.45 19.70 -18.04
CA ILE A 94 -12.40 20.37 -17.12
C ILE A 94 -11.99 21.82 -16.92
N ILE A 95 -10.69 22.09 -16.82
CA ILE A 95 -10.14 23.45 -16.68
C ILE A 95 -10.38 24.28 -17.95
N LEU A 96 -10.19 23.66 -19.13
CA LEU A 96 -10.51 24.33 -20.39
C LEU A 96 -12.01 24.64 -20.49
N LEU A 97 -12.85 23.68 -20.11
CA LEU A 97 -14.30 23.88 -20.08
C LEU A 97 -14.71 24.99 -19.11
N GLU A 98 -14.08 25.09 -17.93
CA GLU A 98 -14.31 26.17 -16.97
C GLU A 98 -13.97 27.55 -17.59
N LYS A 99 -12.86 27.64 -18.34
CA LYS A 99 -12.49 28.85 -19.06
C LYS A 99 -13.51 29.22 -20.12
N GLU A 100 -13.94 28.24 -20.93
CA GLU A 100 -14.95 28.45 -21.97
C GLU A 100 -16.29 28.90 -21.39
N ILE A 101 -16.70 28.35 -20.23
CA ILE A 101 -17.92 28.78 -19.51
C ILE A 101 -17.80 30.23 -19.07
N ARG A 102 -16.64 30.63 -18.50
CA ARG A 102 -16.40 32.03 -18.09
C ARG A 102 -16.36 32.99 -19.28
N GLU A 103 -15.77 32.58 -20.40
CA GLU A 103 -15.77 33.38 -21.63
C GLU A 103 -17.20 33.60 -22.14
N LEU A 104 -18.05 32.57 -22.15
CA LEU A 104 -19.47 32.68 -22.49
C LEU A 104 -20.25 33.60 -21.53
N GLU A 105 -19.95 33.54 -20.22
CA GLU A 105 -20.56 34.46 -19.22
C GLU A 105 -20.20 35.91 -19.53
N ILE A 106 -18.97 36.19 -19.91
CA ILE A 106 -18.51 37.55 -20.28
C ILE A 106 -19.18 37.98 -21.58
N GLU A 107 -19.27 37.11 -22.58
CA GLU A 107 -19.86 37.39 -23.87
C GLU A 107 -21.36 37.67 -23.77
N MET A 108 -22.11 36.89 -22.98
CA MET A 108 -23.53 37.11 -22.69
C MET A 108 -23.79 38.43 -21.92
N GLY A 109 -22.79 38.96 -21.21
CA GLY A 109 -22.86 40.25 -20.53
C GLY A 109 -22.73 41.46 -21.48
N ASN A 110 -22.44 41.25 -22.77
CA ASN A 110 -22.27 42.32 -23.76
C ASN A 110 -23.64 42.88 -24.16
N LYS A 111 -23.84 44.20 -24.01
CA LYS A 111 -25.11 44.91 -24.29
C LYS A 111 -25.49 45.03 -25.77
N ASP A 112 -24.57 44.75 -26.65
CA ASP A 112 -24.76 44.93 -28.12
C ASP A 112 -25.33 43.67 -28.83
N LEU A 113 -25.62 42.57 -28.08
CA LEU A 113 -26.13 41.33 -28.60
C LEU A 113 -27.65 41.39 -28.81
N SER A 114 -28.13 40.79 -29.90
CA SER A 114 -29.55 40.57 -30.15
C SER A 114 -30.11 39.46 -29.24
N GLU A 115 -31.43 39.48 -28.99
CA GLU A 115 -32.10 38.44 -28.18
C GLU A 115 -31.91 37.02 -28.74
N GLU A 116 -31.77 36.88 -30.04
CA GLU A 116 -31.59 35.58 -30.70
C GLU A 116 -30.15 35.05 -30.51
N GLU A 117 -29.15 35.95 -30.51
CA GLU A 117 -27.74 35.61 -30.20
C GLU A 117 -27.57 35.22 -28.72
N ILE A 118 -28.20 35.97 -27.83
CA ILE A 118 -28.22 35.65 -26.39
C ILE A 118 -28.83 34.27 -26.13
N ARG A 119 -29.92 33.91 -26.81
CA ARG A 119 -30.51 32.55 -26.68
C ARG A 119 -29.55 31.45 -27.11
N LYS A 120 -28.89 31.63 -28.27
CA LYS A 120 -27.92 30.62 -28.75
C LYS A 120 -26.74 30.44 -27.80
N LEU A 121 -26.21 31.55 -27.29
CA LEU A 121 -25.13 31.51 -26.29
C LEU A 121 -25.58 30.84 -24.98
N PHE A 122 -26.80 31.09 -24.56
CA PHE A 122 -27.37 30.48 -23.35
C PHE A 122 -27.52 28.96 -23.47
N ASP A 123 -27.99 28.44 -24.62
CA ASP A 123 -28.11 27.01 -24.86
C ASP A 123 -26.74 26.31 -24.83
N ILE A 124 -25.72 26.96 -25.39
CA ILE A 124 -24.34 26.47 -25.36
C ILE A 124 -23.80 26.49 -23.92
N TYR A 125 -24.02 27.57 -23.20
CA TYR A 125 -23.64 27.75 -21.79
C TYR A 125 -24.26 26.68 -20.89
N GLU A 126 -25.58 26.47 -21.00
CA GLU A 126 -26.26 25.44 -20.20
C GLU A 126 -25.73 24.04 -20.48
N SER A 127 -25.51 23.69 -21.75
CA SER A 127 -24.94 22.40 -22.13
C SER A 127 -23.54 22.18 -21.54
N LYS A 128 -22.65 23.19 -21.65
CA LYS A 128 -21.29 23.12 -21.11
C LYS A 128 -21.29 23.10 -19.57
N ARG A 129 -22.14 23.92 -18.95
CA ARG A 129 -22.29 23.97 -17.50
C ARG A 129 -22.80 22.64 -16.96
N HIS A 130 -23.81 22.03 -17.58
CA HIS A 130 -24.33 20.72 -17.20
C HIS A 130 -23.23 19.65 -17.26
N TYR A 131 -22.46 19.60 -18.36
CA TYR A 131 -21.33 18.70 -18.49
C TYR A 131 -20.24 18.94 -17.43
N PHE A 132 -19.96 20.20 -17.08
CA PHE A 132 -19.02 20.58 -16.03
C PHE A 132 -19.50 20.12 -14.63
N GLU A 133 -20.79 20.29 -14.33
CA GLU A 133 -21.40 19.86 -13.09
C GLU A 133 -21.46 18.32 -12.97
N GLU A 134 -21.84 17.61 -14.02
CA GLU A 134 -21.83 16.12 -14.07
C GLU A 134 -20.44 15.54 -13.84
N ASN A 135 -19.39 16.21 -14.29
CA ASN A 135 -18.00 15.78 -14.06
C ASN A 135 -17.40 16.35 -12.77
N ASN A 136 -18.24 16.87 -11.85
CA ASN A 136 -17.80 17.47 -10.58
C ASN A 136 -16.73 18.55 -10.74
N GLY A 137 -16.88 19.43 -11.74
CA GLY A 137 -15.91 20.45 -12.10
C GLY A 137 -15.51 21.38 -10.95
N TYR A 138 -16.42 21.70 -10.01
CA TYR A 138 -16.11 22.55 -8.86
C TYR A 138 -15.20 21.88 -7.81
N SER A 139 -15.04 20.55 -7.84
CA SER A 139 -14.38 19.80 -6.77
C SER A 139 -12.97 19.31 -7.10
N TYR A 140 -12.43 19.55 -8.32
CA TYR A 140 -11.14 18.98 -8.71
C TYR A 140 -9.98 19.45 -7.82
N ASN A 141 -9.97 20.73 -7.41
CA ASN A 141 -8.94 21.25 -6.50
C ASN A 141 -8.95 20.53 -5.14
N SER A 142 -10.13 20.33 -4.57
CA SER A 142 -10.29 19.61 -3.29
C SER A 142 -9.92 18.14 -3.42
N LYS A 143 -10.26 17.50 -4.56
CA LYS A 143 -9.87 16.11 -4.84
C LYS A 143 -8.36 15.96 -4.96
N ILE A 144 -7.68 16.85 -5.70
CA ILE A 144 -6.22 16.84 -5.83
C ILE A 144 -5.57 16.93 -4.45
N ARG A 145 -5.96 17.94 -3.65
CA ARG A 145 -5.43 18.11 -2.30
C ARG A 145 -5.69 16.88 -1.42
N GLY A 146 -6.92 16.36 -1.42
CA GLY A 146 -7.30 15.19 -0.64
C GLY A 146 -6.48 13.95 -0.99
N VAL A 147 -6.27 13.66 -2.28
CA VAL A 147 -5.46 12.53 -2.72
C VAL A 147 -3.97 12.73 -2.40
N LEU A 148 -3.43 13.93 -2.61
CA LEU A 148 -2.03 14.22 -2.28
C LEU A 148 -1.77 14.10 -0.77
N PHE A 149 -2.62 14.66 0.09
CA PHE A 149 -2.52 14.51 1.55
C PHE A 149 -2.66 13.04 1.97
N GLY A 150 -3.65 12.33 1.41
CA GLY A 150 -3.86 10.92 1.69
C GLY A 150 -2.68 10.03 1.32
N LEU A 151 -1.88 10.41 0.32
CA LEU A 151 -0.65 9.73 -0.07
C LEU A 151 0.61 10.31 0.61
N GLY A 152 0.46 11.10 1.68
CA GLY A 152 1.53 11.58 2.54
C GLY A 152 2.36 12.73 1.97
N PHE A 153 1.84 13.51 1.01
CA PHE A 153 2.45 14.79 0.61
C PHE A 153 2.02 15.89 1.56
N LEU A 154 2.96 16.72 1.97
CA LEU A 154 2.70 17.93 2.75
C LEU A 154 2.38 19.12 1.83
N GLU A 155 1.70 20.14 2.32
CA GLU A 155 1.35 21.31 1.51
C GLU A 155 2.58 22.01 0.90
N GLN A 156 3.69 22.03 1.63
CA GLN A 156 4.99 22.52 1.15
C GLN A 156 5.58 21.73 -0.01
N ASP A 157 5.15 20.48 -0.21
CA ASP A 157 5.62 19.63 -1.30
C ASP A 157 4.91 19.92 -2.62
N PHE A 158 3.73 20.55 -2.57
CA PHE A 158 2.91 20.82 -3.75
C PHE A 158 3.59 21.70 -4.79
N SER A 159 4.44 22.61 -4.34
CA SER A 159 5.22 23.53 -5.20
C SER A 159 6.58 22.96 -5.64
N LYS A 160 6.99 21.81 -5.11
CA LYS A 160 8.28 21.19 -5.48
C LYS A 160 8.22 20.65 -6.91
N SER A 161 9.30 20.88 -7.67
CA SER A 161 9.46 20.22 -8.99
C SER A 161 9.57 18.70 -8.83
N VAL A 162 8.93 17.97 -9.75
CA VAL A 162 8.94 16.50 -9.78
C VAL A 162 10.37 15.96 -9.88
N ASN A 163 11.26 16.65 -10.57
CA ASN A 163 12.66 16.23 -10.69
C ASN A 163 13.38 16.15 -9.34
N ASN A 164 12.98 16.97 -8.37
CA ASN A 164 13.56 17.02 -7.04
C ASN A 164 12.96 16.01 -6.05
N LEU A 165 12.01 15.18 -6.49
CA LEU A 165 11.39 14.15 -5.68
C LEU A 165 12.26 12.89 -5.61
N SER A 166 12.24 12.21 -4.47
CA SER A 166 12.80 10.86 -4.32
C SER A 166 12.03 9.85 -5.18
N GLY A 167 12.62 8.69 -5.47
CA GLY A 167 11.96 7.61 -6.23
C GLY A 167 10.61 7.21 -5.64
N GLY A 168 10.54 7.03 -4.32
CA GLY A 168 9.28 6.72 -3.64
C GLY A 168 8.24 7.85 -3.71
N GLN A 169 8.65 9.12 -3.67
CA GLN A 169 7.74 10.26 -3.87
C GLN A 169 7.23 10.33 -5.31
N LYS A 170 8.08 10.02 -6.31
CA LYS A 170 7.65 9.92 -7.70
C LYS A 170 6.62 8.83 -7.92
N SER A 171 6.81 7.65 -7.32
CA SER A 171 5.84 6.55 -7.36
C SER A 171 4.50 6.96 -6.73
N ARG A 172 4.52 7.63 -5.57
CA ARG A 172 3.30 8.16 -4.91
C ARG A 172 2.58 9.20 -5.75
N LEU A 173 3.32 10.11 -6.40
CA LEU A 173 2.73 11.11 -7.31
C LEU A 173 2.06 10.44 -8.52
N HIS A 174 2.70 9.43 -9.08
CA HIS A 174 2.11 8.67 -10.20
C HIS A 174 0.84 7.94 -9.77
N LEU A 175 0.84 7.32 -8.59
CA LEU A 175 -0.37 6.73 -7.99
C LEU A 175 -1.46 7.79 -7.81
N ALA A 176 -1.13 8.99 -7.32
CA ALA A 176 -2.08 10.10 -7.19
C ALA A 176 -2.75 10.43 -8.52
N LYS A 177 -1.97 10.57 -9.60
CA LYS A 177 -2.50 10.84 -10.97
C LYS A 177 -3.45 9.75 -11.44
N ILE A 178 -3.15 8.47 -11.13
CA ILE A 178 -4.01 7.33 -11.48
C ILE A 178 -5.33 7.36 -10.73
N LEU A 179 -5.30 7.64 -9.43
CA LEU A 179 -6.50 7.73 -8.60
C LEU A 179 -7.39 8.92 -8.99
N LEU A 180 -6.79 10.03 -9.41
CA LEU A 180 -7.52 11.22 -9.87
C LEU A 180 -8.17 11.05 -11.24
N LYS A 181 -7.60 10.17 -12.10
CA LYS A 181 -8.07 9.97 -13.48
C LYS A 181 -9.44 9.27 -13.49
N PRO A 182 -10.44 9.80 -14.22
CA PRO A 182 -11.71 9.10 -14.38
C PRO A 182 -11.51 7.82 -15.21
N SER A 183 -11.59 6.67 -14.56
CA SER A 183 -11.40 5.35 -15.17
C SER A 183 -12.49 4.39 -14.74
N ASN A 184 -12.72 3.33 -15.55
CA ASN A 184 -13.65 2.24 -15.23
C ASN A 184 -12.90 1.00 -14.73
N LEU A 185 -11.64 0.86 -15.14
CA LEU A 185 -10.76 -0.23 -14.73
C LEU A 185 -9.39 0.34 -14.35
N ILE A 186 -8.93 0.00 -13.14
CA ILE A 186 -7.61 0.35 -12.64
C ILE A 186 -6.77 -0.92 -12.52
N LEU A 187 -5.59 -0.91 -13.12
CA LEU A 187 -4.58 -1.94 -12.98
C LEU A 187 -3.45 -1.43 -12.10
N LEU A 188 -3.18 -2.11 -10.97
CA LEU A 188 -2.17 -1.70 -10.00
C LEU A 188 -1.15 -2.82 -9.80
N ASP A 189 0.13 -2.53 -10.05
CA ASP A 189 1.24 -3.44 -9.78
C ASP A 189 2.01 -2.95 -8.55
N GLU A 190 1.89 -3.69 -7.43
CA GLU A 190 2.49 -3.40 -6.13
C GLU A 190 2.25 -1.96 -5.62
N PRO A 191 0.98 -1.52 -5.49
CA PRO A 191 0.66 -0.13 -5.14
C PRO A 191 1.02 0.25 -3.71
N THR A 192 1.25 -0.72 -2.82
CA THR A 192 1.60 -0.50 -1.41
C THR A 192 3.09 -0.23 -1.20
N ASN A 193 3.93 -0.50 -2.21
CA ASN A 193 5.37 -0.25 -2.12
C ASN A 193 5.65 1.26 -1.93
N HIS A 194 6.55 1.58 -1.03
CA HIS A 194 6.95 2.96 -0.66
C HIS A 194 5.85 3.81 0.01
N LEU A 195 4.70 3.22 0.35
CA LEU A 195 3.68 3.88 1.16
C LEU A 195 3.93 3.61 2.64
N ASP A 196 3.68 4.61 3.48
CA ASP A 196 3.56 4.40 4.91
C ASP A 196 2.16 3.89 5.28
N ILE A 197 1.99 3.48 6.52
CA ILE A 197 0.77 2.83 6.98
C ILE A 197 -0.47 3.72 6.78
N GLU A 198 -0.35 5.03 7.04
CA GLU A 198 -1.46 5.98 6.86
C GLU A 198 -1.86 6.10 5.38
N SER A 199 -0.87 6.18 4.49
CA SER A 199 -1.12 6.22 3.03
C SER A 199 -1.71 4.91 2.49
N ILE A 200 -1.33 3.76 3.06
CA ILE A 200 -1.95 2.45 2.74
C ILE A 200 -3.42 2.44 3.18
N GLN A 201 -3.74 2.90 4.39
CA GLN A 201 -5.11 2.98 4.89
C GLN A 201 -5.98 3.92 4.03
N PHE A 202 -5.42 5.06 3.60
CA PHE A 202 -6.10 5.94 2.65
C PHE A 202 -6.39 5.22 1.33
N LEU A 203 -5.40 4.53 0.75
CA LEU A 203 -5.56 3.79 -0.50
C LEU A 203 -6.61 2.69 -0.38
N GLU A 204 -6.63 1.95 0.73
CA GLU A 204 -7.66 0.93 1.03
C GLU A 204 -9.07 1.53 1.03
N SER A 205 -9.24 2.63 1.74
CA SER A 205 -10.53 3.33 1.84
C SER A 205 -10.97 3.84 0.46
N TYR A 206 -10.06 4.46 -0.28
CA TYR A 206 -10.31 4.97 -1.62
C TYR A 206 -10.74 3.87 -2.59
N LEU A 207 -9.99 2.75 -2.65
CA LEU A 207 -10.29 1.63 -3.56
C LEU A 207 -11.56 0.87 -3.18
N ARG A 208 -11.90 0.82 -1.89
CA ARG A 208 -13.15 0.23 -1.41
C ARG A 208 -14.37 1.03 -1.89
N GLU A 209 -14.28 2.35 -1.82
CA GLU A 209 -15.34 3.27 -2.27
C GLU A 209 -15.36 3.46 -3.80
N TYR A 210 -14.29 3.12 -4.47
CA TYR A 210 -14.17 3.28 -5.91
C TYR A 210 -15.23 2.46 -6.66
N ARG A 211 -16.01 3.10 -7.51
CA ARG A 211 -17.15 2.49 -8.21
C ARG A 211 -16.79 1.61 -9.41
N GLY A 212 -15.58 1.75 -9.95
CA GLY A 212 -15.07 0.93 -11.05
C GLY A 212 -14.48 -0.40 -10.57
N SER A 213 -13.90 -1.15 -11.50
CA SER A 213 -13.21 -2.41 -11.25
C SER A 213 -11.71 -2.19 -11.03
N CYS A 214 -11.08 -3.05 -10.23
CA CYS A 214 -9.65 -3.02 -10.01
C CYS A 214 -9.04 -4.41 -10.21
N LEU A 215 -7.84 -4.45 -10.80
CA LEU A 215 -6.98 -5.62 -10.83
C LEU A 215 -5.65 -5.24 -10.16
N ILE A 216 -5.32 -5.94 -9.08
CA ILE A 216 -4.26 -5.53 -8.16
C ILE A 216 -3.29 -6.70 -8.00
N ILE A 217 -2.02 -6.48 -8.30
CA ILE A 217 -0.93 -7.36 -7.89
C ILE A 217 -0.40 -6.79 -6.57
N SER A 218 -0.40 -7.57 -5.50
CA SER A 218 0.21 -7.17 -4.23
C SER A 218 0.67 -8.36 -3.42
N HIS A 219 1.74 -8.15 -2.65
CA HIS A 219 2.24 -9.05 -1.62
C HIS A 219 1.83 -8.63 -0.20
N ASP A 220 1.00 -7.59 -0.08
CA ASP A 220 0.40 -7.16 1.19
C ASP A 220 -0.92 -7.92 1.43
N ARG A 221 -0.88 -8.88 2.35
CA ARG A 221 -2.03 -9.75 2.69
C ARG A 221 -3.18 -8.96 3.29
N TYR A 222 -2.86 -8.00 4.15
CA TYR A 222 -3.87 -7.17 4.81
C TYR A 222 -4.61 -6.29 3.80
N PHE A 223 -3.86 -5.67 2.90
CA PHE A 223 -4.39 -4.88 1.81
C PHE A 223 -5.31 -5.71 0.89
N LEU A 224 -4.85 -6.90 0.46
CA LEU A 224 -5.65 -7.81 -0.36
C LEU A 224 -6.94 -8.23 0.35
N ASN A 225 -6.88 -8.54 1.64
CA ASN A 225 -8.06 -8.95 2.41
C ASN A 225 -9.06 -7.81 2.60
N THR A 226 -8.57 -6.58 2.74
CA THR A 226 -9.42 -5.39 2.96
C THR A 226 -10.09 -4.88 1.69
N VAL A 227 -9.40 -4.97 0.54
CA VAL A 227 -9.84 -4.36 -0.72
C VAL A 227 -10.48 -5.37 -1.67
N CYS A 228 -9.92 -6.60 -1.77
CA CYS A 228 -10.29 -7.55 -2.81
C CYS A 228 -11.47 -8.43 -2.40
N ASN A 229 -12.44 -8.58 -3.32
CA ASN A 229 -13.56 -9.51 -3.19
C ASN A 229 -13.39 -10.78 -4.04
N LYS A 230 -12.32 -10.83 -4.84
CA LYS A 230 -11.99 -11.93 -5.73
C LYS A 230 -10.48 -12.10 -5.82
N ILE A 231 -10.00 -13.34 -5.81
CA ILE A 231 -8.58 -13.66 -5.89
C ILE A 231 -8.31 -14.52 -7.13
N PHE A 232 -7.29 -14.14 -7.88
CA PHE A 232 -6.70 -14.92 -8.96
C PHE A 232 -5.35 -15.47 -8.49
N SER A 233 -5.23 -16.78 -8.35
CA SER A 233 -3.98 -17.46 -8.01
C SER A 233 -3.31 -17.98 -9.27
N ILE A 234 -2.05 -17.61 -9.49
CA ILE A 234 -1.22 -18.16 -10.57
C ILE A 234 -0.30 -19.21 -9.97
N GLU A 235 -0.60 -20.47 -10.23
CA GLU A 235 0.15 -21.64 -9.78
C GLU A 235 0.40 -22.57 -10.97
N ASN A 236 1.63 -23.07 -11.11
CA ASN A 236 1.99 -24.01 -12.19
C ASN A 236 1.59 -23.49 -13.59
N LYS A 237 1.88 -22.20 -13.88
CA LYS A 237 1.60 -21.55 -15.17
C LYS A 237 0.10 -21.40 -15.50
N LYS A 238 -0.79 -21.80 -14.60
CA LYS A 238 -2.25 -21.74 -14.75
C LYS A 238 -2.87 -20.76 -13.75
N LEU A 239 -3.99 -20.18 -14.12
CA LEU A 239 -4.74 -19.27 -13.26
C LEU A 239 -5.99 -19.95 -12.71
N LYS A 240 -6.16 -19.89 -11.38
CA LYS A 240 -7.39 -20.29 -10.68
C LYS A 240 -8.09 -19.05 -10.13
N SER A 241 -9.40 -19.00 -10.26
CA SER A 241 -10.23 -17.89 -9.75
C SER A 241 -11.02 -18.30 -8.52
N PHE A 242 -10.95 -17.47 -7.48
CA PHE A 242 -11.67 -17.65 -6.21
C PHE A 242 -12.53 -16.42 -5.95
N ASN A 243 -13.84 -16.60 -5.82
CA ASN A 243 -14.78 -15.53 -5.48
C ASN A 243 -14.87 -15.41 -3.95
N CYS A 244 -13.81 -14.91 -3.33
CA CYS A 244 -13.71 -14.75 -1.89
C CYS A 244 -12.59 -13.74 -1.54
N GLY A 245 -12.54 -13.28 -0.29
CA GLY A 245 -11.43 -12.49 0.26
C GLY A 245 -10.16 -13.34 0.44
N TYR A 246 -9.06 -12.67 0.78
CA TYR A 246 -7.74 -13.31 0.86
C TYR A 246 -7.66 -14.41 1.95
N ASP A 247 -8.18 -14.17 3.15
CA ASP A 247 -8.12 -15.14 4.26
C ASP A 247 -8.90 -16.42 3.94
N GLU A 248 -10.06 -16.28 3.31
CA GLU A 248 -10.85 -17.43 2.86
C GLU A 248 -10.16 -18.19 1.73
N TYR A 249 -9.49 -17.48 0.81
CA TYR A 249 -8.66 -18.09 -0.23
C TYR A 249 -7.55 -18.96 0.39
N ILE A 250 -6.82 -18.45 1.39
CA ILE A 250 -5.76 -19.22 2.07
C ILE A 250 -6.34 -20.47 2.71
N SER A 251 -7.45 -20.36 3.45
CA SER A 251 -8.10 -21.53 4.08
C SER A 251 -8.53 -22.59 3.06
N ARG A 252 -9.00 -22.18 1.87
CA ARG A 252 -9.36 -23.09 0.79
C ARG A 252 -8.12 -23.73 0.16
N ARG A 253 -7.06 -22.94 -0.09
CA ARG A 253 -5.78 -23.43 -0.63
C ARG A 253 -5.15 -24.49 0.27
N GLU A 254 -5.15 -24.28 1.59
CA GLU A 254 -4.63 -25.24 2.57
C GLU A 254 -5.42 -26.57 2.53
N LYS A 255 -6.74 -26.51 2.49
CA LYS A 255 -7.58 -27.70 2.38
C LYS A 255 -7.33 -28.45 1.07
N ASP A 256 -7.26 -27.74 -0.05
CA ASP A 256 -6.96 -28.33 -1.35
C ASP A 256 -5.58 -29.00 -1.36
N PHE A 257 -4.60 -28.37 -0.73
CA PHE A 257 -3.25 -28.91 -0.57
C PHE A 257 -3.26 -30.21 0.26
N GLU A 258 -3.95 -30.23 1.40
CA GLU A 258 -4.08 -31.43 2.24
C GLU A 258 -4.77 -32.59 1.50
N VAL A 259 -5.84 -32.29 0.76
CA VAL A 259 -6.54 -33.27 -0.07
C VAL A 259 -5.61 -33.85 -1.14
N ASN A 260 -4.91 -32.99 -1.88
CA ASN A 260 -3.98 -33.40 -2.94
C ASN A 260 -2.80 -34.21 -2.38
N ARG A 261 -2.26 -33.80 -1.23
CA ARG A 261 -1.21 -34.56 -0.53
C ARG A 261 -1.70 -35.98 -0.16
N HIS A 262 -2.89 -36.08 0.40
CA HIS A 262 -3.48 -37.36 0.78
C HIS A 262 -3.72 -38.28 -0.45
N LEU A 263 -4.20 -37.71 -1.56
CA LEU A 263 -4.38 -38.40 -2.82
C LEU A 263 -3.04 -38.91 -3.40
N TYR A 264 -2.01 -38.04 -3.39
CA TYR A 264 -0.66 -38.40 -3.81
C TYR A 264 -0.08 -39.54 -2.95
N GLU A 265 -0.11 -39.42 -1.61
CA GLU A 265 0.38 -40.46 -0.70
C GLU A 265 -0.32 -41.78 -0.93
N LYS A 266 -1.65 -41.75 -1.14
CA LYS A 266 -2.44 -42.95 -1.45
C LYS A 266 -2.03 -43.59 -2.79
N GLN A 267 -1.84 -42.77 -3.82
CA GLN A 267 -1.37 -43.23 -5.13
C GLN A 267 0.04 -43.79 -5.05
N GLN A 268 0.98 -43.15 -4.33
CA GLN A 268 2.35 -43.66 -4.17
C GLN A 268 2.39 -45.00 -3.43
N LYS A 269 1.56 -45.20 -2.40
CA LYS A 269 1.41 -46.49 -1.72
C LYS A 269 0.91 -47.56 -2.66
N GLU A 270 -0.07 -47.27 -3.53
CA GLU A 270 -0.59 -48.24 -4.50
C GLU A 270 0.45 -48.53 -5.59
N ILE A 271 1.16 -47.54 -6.11
CA ILE A 271 2.26 -47.71 -7.06
C ILE A 271 3.36 -48.60 -6.48
N SER A 272 3.78 -48.38 -5.23
CA SER A 272 4.77 -49.22 -4.55
C SER A 272 4.30 -50.65 -4.40
N ARG A 273 3.05 -50.84 -3.98
CA ARG A 273 2.43 -52.16 -3.86
C ARG A 273 2.39 -52.89 -5.20
N GLN A 274 1.99 -52.22 -6.29
CA GLN A 274 1.95 -52.82 -7.62
C GLN A 274 3.36 -53.16 -8.13
N LYS A 275 4.35 -52.31 -7.87
CA LYS A 275 5.76 -52.60 -8.20
C LYS A 275 6.28 -53.86 -7.47
N GLU A 276 5.96 -54.01 -6.18
CA GLU A 276 6.33 -55.19 -5.40
C GLU A 276 5.68 -56.46 -5.96
N ILE A 277 4.39 -56.41 -6.35
CA ILE A 277 3.68 -57.57 -6.94
C ILE A 277 4.30 -57.92 -8.29
N ILE A 278 4.62 -56.94 -9.13
CA ILE A 278 5.29 -57.15 -10.41
C ILE A 278 6.65 -57.83 -10.19
N GLN A 279 7.46 -57.33 -9.27
CA GLN A 279 8.78 -57.90 -8.96
C GLN A 279 8.68 -59.36 -8.44
N ARG A 280 7.69 -59.67 -7.59
CA ARG A 280 7.42 -61.05 -7.14
C ARG A 280 7.05 -61.96 -8.32
N PHE A 281 6.19 -61.51 -9.23
CA PHE A 281 5.79 -62.31 -10.40
C PHE A 281 6.95 -62.51 -11.40
N GLU A 282 7.81 -61.54 -11.57
CA GLU A 282 9.02 -61.67 -12.37
C GLU A 282 10.01 -62.68 -11.77
N ASN A 283 10.18 -62.67 -10.43
CA ASN A 283 11.06 -63.59 -9.72
C ASN A 283 10.58 -65.07 -9.77
N TYR A 284 9.26 -65.32 -9.94
CA TYR A 284 8.75 -66.67 -10.09
C TYR A 284 9.09 -67.35 -11.44
N GLY A 285 9.57 -66.59 -12.45
CA GLY A 285 10.13 -67.14 -13.72
C GLY A 285 9.18 -67.92 -14.63
N ASN A 286 7.91 -68.06 -14.28
CA ASN A 286 6.92 -68.86 -15.07
C ASN A 286 6.22 -67.95 -16.10
N ASN A 287 6.05 -68.38 -17.33
CA ASN A 287 5.42 -67.67 -18.44
C ASN A 287 4.03 -67.06 -18.09
N ARG A 288 3.27 -67.67 -17.22
CA ARG A 288 1.98 -67.17 -16.75
C ARG A 288 2.12 -65.99 -15.87
N PHE A 289 3.08 -66.01 -14.94
CA PHE A 289 3.36 -64.85 -14.01
C PHE A 289 4.02 -63.70 -14.75
N ILE A 290 4.88 -63.95 -15.71
CA ILE A 290 5.49 -62.92 -16.58
C ILE A 290 4.39 -62.16 -17.37
N LYS A 291 3.38 -62.86 -17.92
CA LYS A 291 2.24 -62.23 -18.58
C LYS A 291 1.42 -61.37 -17.62
N GLN A 292 1.21 -61.80 -16.39
CA GLN A 292 0.50 -61.04 -15.36
C GLN A 292 1.32 -59.81 -14.93
N ALA A 293 2.63 -59.92 -14.75
CA ALA A 293 3.53 -58.80 -14.48
C ALA A 293 3.47 -57.75 -15.61
N SER A 294 3.55 -58.19 -16.87
CA SER A 294 3.44 -57.31 -18.04
C SER A 294 2.08 -56.60 -18.12
N SER A 295 0.98 -57.27 -17.82
CA SER A 295 -0.36 -56.66 -17.77
C SER A 295 -0.45 -55.58 -16.70
N ARG A 296 0.09 -55.86 -15.48
CA ARG A 296 0.12 -54.87 -14.39
C ARG A 296 1.05 -53.68 -14.68
N ARG A 297 2.19 -53.90 -15.33
CA ARG A 297 3.10 -52.83 -15.77
C ARG A 297 2.38 -51.90 -16.75
N LYS A 298 1.63 -52.47 -17.73
CA LYS A 298 0.82 -51.66 -18.65
C LYS A 298 -0.30 -50.86 -17.96
N LEU A 299 -0.85 -51.35 -16.84
CA LEU A 299 -1.82 -50.61 -16.03
C LEU A 299 -1.16 -49.48 -15.28
N LEU A 300 0.04 -49.67 -14.72
CA LEU A 300 0.84 -48.63 -14.08
C LEU A 300 1.25 -47.52 -15.07
N ASP A 301 1.67 -47.94 -16.29
CA ASP A 301 2.09 -46.98 -17.35
C ASP A 301 0.92 -46.12 -17.88
N LYS A 302 -0.32 -46.60 -17.71
CA LYS A 302 -1.55 -45.87 -18.08
C LYS A 302 -2.14 -45.05 -16.93
N MET A 303 -1.58 -45.14 -15.73
CA MET A 303 -2.08 -44.43 -14.58
C MET A 303 -1.69 -42.93 -14.69
N ASP A 304 -2.68 -42.06 -14.63
CA ASP A 304 -2.43 -40.62 -14.52
C ASP A 304 -1.73 -40.33 -13.20
N LEU A 305 -0.47 -39.90 -13.27
CA LEU A 305 0.35 -39.63 -12.10
C LEU A 305 -0.06 -38.30 -11.51
N ILE A 306 -0.42 -38.31 -10.22
CA ILE A 306 -0.61 -37.11 -9.44
C ILE A 306 0.76 -36.50 -9.16
N GLU A 307 0.96 -35.26 -9.52
CA GLU A 307 2.20 -34.53 -9.24
C GLU A 307 2.40 -34.40 -7.73
N ASN A 308 3.65 -34.50 -7.28
CA ASN A 308 3.95 -34.34 -5.86
C ASN A 308 3.67 -32.89 -5.42
N PRO A 309 2.68 -32.65 -4.57
CA PRO A 309 2.35 -31.30 -4.14
C PRO A 309 3.48 -30.63 -3.31
N GLU A 310 4.41 -31.42 -2.74
CA GLU A 310 5.55 -30.88 -1.98
C GLU A 310 6.69 -30.38 -2.87
N ILE A 311 6.78 -30.79 -4.14
CA ILE A 311 7.80 -30.26 -5.08
C ILE A 311 7.61 -28.75 -5.29
N TYR A 312 6.39 -28.27 -5.21
CA TYR A 312 6.05 -26.86 -5.38
C TYR A 312 6.17 -26.04 -4.08
N LYS A 313 6.41 -26.67 -2.93
CA LYS A 313 6.80 -26.03 -1.67
C LYS A 313 8.33 -25.90 -1.56
N ASN A 314 8.96 -25.30 -2.56
CA ASN A 314 10.37 -24.87 -2.45
C ASN A 314 10.44 -23.62 -1.54
N SER A 315 9.97 -23.75 -0.30
CA SER A 315 10.08 -22.69 0.68
C SER A 315 11.51 -22.59 1.16
N MET A 316 12.04 -21.38 1.14
CA MET A 316 13.31 -20.99 1.77
C MET A 316 13.37 -21.55 3.20
N LYS A 317 14.52 -22.14 3.62
CA LYS A 317 14.70 -22.65 5.00
C LYS A 317 15.53 -21.69 5.81
N LEU A 318 14.89 -20.79 6.53
CA LEU A 318 15.52 -19.80 7.39
C LEU A 318 15.50 -20.26 8.85
N LYS A 319 16.64 -20.36 9.49
CA LYS A 319 16.77 -20.62 10.92
C LYS A 319 17.78 -19.66 11.52
N LEU A 320 17.30 -18.72 12.33
CA LEU A 320 18.13 -17.75 13.03
C LEU A 320 18.55 -18.31 14.40
N VAL A 321 19.84 -18.40 14.68
CA VAL A 321 20.37 -18.89 15.95
C VAL A 321 21.57 -18.03 16.33
N PRO A 322 21.57 -17.37 17.48
CA PRO A 322 22.72 -16.58 17.94
C PRO A 322 23.86 -17.51 18.37
N GLU A 323 25.10 -17.11 18.09
CA GLU A 323 26.28 -17.86 18.52
C GLU A 323 26.52 -17.72 20.03
N VAL A 324 26.30 -16.52 20.55
CA VAL A 324 26.50 -16.16 21.97
C VAL A 324 25.26 -15.40 22.44
N GLU A 325 24.80 -15.67 23.63
CA GLU A 325 23.72 -14.91 24.25
C GLU A 325 24.21 -13.53 24.72
N SER A 326 23.44 -12.48 24.45
CA SER A 326 23.70 -11.12 24.95
C SER A 326 23.51 -11.01 26.46
N GLY A 327 24.02 -9.94 27.06
CA GLY A 327 23.63 -9.51 28.40
C GLY A 327 22.14 -9.16 28.49
N LYS A 328 21.65 -8.81 29.70
CA LYS A 328 20.26 -8.41 29.90
C LYS A 328 19.91 -7.11 29.18
N ASP A 329 20.81 -6.12 29.28
CA ASP A 329 20.68 -4.84 28.59
C ASP A 329 21.38 -4.98 27.23
N VAL A 330 20.62 -4.76 26.13
CA VAL A 330 21.12 -4.93 24.76
C VAL A 330 21.50 -3.60 24.13
N LEU A 331 20.68 -2.58 24.34
CA LEU A 331 20.91 -1.22 23.83
C LEU A 331 20.36 -0.21 24.82
N THR A 332 21.14 0.83 25.10
CA THR A 332 20.71 2.00 25.87
C THR A 332 20.91 3.26 25.03
N ILE A 333 19.84 4.00 24.81
CA ILE A 333 19.84 5.28 24.11
C ILE A 333 19.61 6.37 25.14
N SER A 334 20.48 7.38 25.18
CA SER A 334 20.44 8.47 26.16
C SER A 334 20.53 9.83 25.46
N ASP A 335 19.52 10.70 25.68
CA ASP A 335 19.43 12.09 25.22
C ASP A 335 19.72 12.25 23.73
N LEU A 336 19.32 11.27 22.91
CA LEU A 336 19.67 11.20 21.50
C LEU A 336 18.90 12.22 20.67
N SER A 337 19.64 13.07 19.95
CA SER A 337 19.06 14.07 19.04
C SER A 337 19.76 14.03 17.69
N MET A 338 18.99 14.12 16.61
CA MET A 338 19.48 14.10 15.23
C MET A 338 18.66 14.98 14.30
N GLY A 339 19.34 15.59 13.32
CA GLY A 339 18.72 16.43 12.29
C GLY A 339 19.67 16.66 11.12
N PHE A 340 19.15 17.22 10.04
CA PHE A 340 19.91 17.63 8.85
C PHE A 340 19.47 19.02 8.41
N ASN A 341 20.42 19.90 8.09
CA ASN A 341 20.17 21.22 7.49
C ASN A 341 19.00 21.96 8.15
N ASP A 342 19.10 22.25 9.46
CA ASP A 342 18.11 22.94 10.31
C ASP A 342 16.78 22.19 10.54
N LYS A 343 16.61 20.99 9.99
CA LYS A 343 15.44 20.13 10.27
C LYS A 343 15.81 19.08 11.31
N ILE A 344 15.26 19.20 12.52
CA ILE A 344 15.37 18.18 13.56
C ILE A 344 14.47 17.00 13.15
N LEU A 345 15.03 15.78 13.13
CA LEU A 345 14.30 14.55 12.90
C LEU A 345 13.73 14.00 14.19
N PHE A 346 14.56 13.96 15.24
CA PHE A 346 14.14 13.57 16.59
C PHE A 346 15.04 14.24 17.63
N ASP A 347 14.48 14.45 18.81
CA ASP A 347 15.13 15.16 19.92
C ASP A 347 14.82 14.49 21.26
N ASP A 348 15.83 14.44 22.14
CA ASP A 348 15.75 13.92 23.50
C ASP A 348 15.17 12.51 23.62
N ILE A 349 15.62 11.58 22.76
CA ILE A 349 15.18 10.19 22.80
C ILE A 349 15.94 9.44 23.89
N ASN A 350 15.19 8.81 24.81
CA ASN A 350 15.68 7.97 25.88
C ASN A 350 14.97 6.62 25.86
N LEU A 351 15.67 5.53 25.52
CA LEU A 351 15.09 4.20 25.31
C LEU A 351 16.01 3.09 25.78
N ASN A 352 15.43 1.97 26.24
CA ASN A 352 16.15 0.77 26.60
C ASN A 352 15.59 -0.45 25.87
N VAL A 353 16.49 -1.30 25.37
CA VAL A 353 16.20 -2.59 24.74
C VAL A 353 16.77 -3.69 25.60
N TYR A 354 15.92 -4.66 25.93
CA TYR A 354 16.30 -5.81 26.74
C TYR A 354 16.39 -7.08 25.90
N LYS A 355 17.14 -8.06 26.42
CA LYS A 355 17.29 -9.37 25.77
C LYS A 355 15.93 -10.02 25.51
N GLY A 356 15.71 -10.44 24.27
CA GLY A 356 14.48 -11.09 23.83
C GLY A 356 13.36 -10.14 23.42
N ASP A 357 13.56 -8.81 23.51
CA ASP A 357 12.60 -7.84 22.99
C ASP A 357 12.50 -7.98 21.46
N LYS A 358 11.27 -7.96 20.95
CA LYS A 358 10.94 -7.90 19.52
C LYS A 358 10.18 -6.63 19.27
N ILE A 359 10.91 -5.58 18.84
CA ILE A 359 10.41 -4.21 18.78
C ILE A 359 10.13 -3.82 17.34
N GLY A 360 8.94 -3.28 17.07
CA GLY A 360 8.62 -2.66 15.79
C GLY A 360 8.76 -1.14 15.86
N LEU A 361 9.58 -0.53 15.00
CA LEU A 361 9.70 0.92 14.86
C LEU A 361 8.79 1.41 13.74
N VAL A 362 7.72 2.09 14.11
CA VAL A 362 6.67 2.58 13.22
C VAL A 362 6.66 4.10 13.18
N GLY A 363 6.26 4.69 12.06
CA GLY A 363 6.15 6.14 11.87
C GLY A 363 6.11 6.49 10.39
N LYS A 364 5.77 7.74 10.08
CA LYS A 364 5.68 8.25 8.70
C LYS A 364 7.00 8.12 7.94
N ASN A 365 6.92 8.17 6.62
CA ASN A 365 8.13 8.17 5.80
C ASN A 365 8.91 9.48 5.99
N GLY A 366 10.25 9.36 6.10
CA GLY A 366 11.15 10.51 6.27
C GLY A 366 11.24 11.11 7.67
N VAL A 367 10.66 10.46 8.70
CA VAL A 367 10.78 10.91 10.11
C VAL A 367 12.11 10.53 10.78
N GLY A 368 12.95 9.70 10.13
CA GLY A 368 14.27 9.35 10.65
C GLY A 368 14.43 7.91 11.14
N LYS A 369 13.52 6.98 10.82
CA LYS A 369 13.61 5.56 11.23
C LYS A 369 14.94 4.91 10.83
N THR A 370 15.29 4.91 9.54
CA THR A 370 16.56 4.39 9.02
C THR A 370 17.77 5.16 9.55
N THR A 371 17.61 6.47 9.83
CA THR A 371 18.67 7.29 10.45
C THR A 371 18.99 6.79 11.86
N LEU A 372 17.98 6.45 12.65
CA LEU A 372 18.17 5.84 13.97
C LEU A 372 18.93 4.52 13.87
N PHE A 373 18.61 3.66 12.90
CA PHE A 373 19.35 2.41 12.67
C PHE A 373 20.82 2.65 12.33
N LYS A 374 21.10 3.62 11.46
CA LYS A 374 22.47 3.99 11.10
C LYS A 374 23.28 4.50 12.31
N ILE A 375 22.65 5.21 13.23
CA ILE A 375 23.28 5.66 14.48
C ILE A 375 23.55 4.46 15.39
N ILE A 376 22.58 3.54 15.57
CA ILE A 376 22.77 2.31 16.38
C ILE A 376 23.89 1.44 15.81
N CYS A 377 24.02 1.35 14.48
CA CYS A 377 25.11 0.64 13.81
C CYS A 377 26.46 1.39 13.83
N ASN A 378 26.52 2.58 14.42
CA ASN A 378 27.69 3.47 14.42
C ASN A 378 28.16 3.90 13.02
N ASN A 379 27.25 3.90 12.04
CA ASN A 379 27.49 4.34 10.66
C ASN A 379 27.20 5.84 10.48
N LEU A 380 26.61 6.49 11.49
CA LEU A 380 26.27 7.90 11.50
C LEU A 380 26.40 8.44 12.93
N GLU A 381 27.07 9.57 13.10
CA GLU A 381 27.19 10.25 14.40
C GLU A 381 25.94 11.09 14.69
N ALA A 382 25.44 11.01 15.92
CA ALA A 382 24.35 11.84 16.39
C ALA A 382 24.82 13.27 16.70
N ILE A 383 23.94 14.26 16.63
CA ILE A 383 24.24 15.65 17.02
C ILE A 383 24.44 15.72 18.53
N LYS A 384 23.61 15.01 19.31
CA LYS A 384 23.67 14.97 20.77
C LYS A 384 23.26 13.57 21.26
N GLY A 385 23.74 13.22 22.44
CA GLY A 385 23.43 11.92 23.08
C GLY A 385 24.29 10.80 22.56
N LYS A 386 23.96 9.57 22.97
CA LYS A 386 24.70 8.37 22.59
C LYS A 386 23.85 7.12 22.60
N CYS A 387 24.36 6.11 21.86
CA CYS A 387 23.82 4.75 21.84
C CYS A 387 24.89 3.79 22.37
N ASP A 388 24.66 3.22 23.54
CA ASP A 388 25.58 2.28 24.19
C ASP A 388 25.07 0.85 24.00
N LEU A 389 25.89 -0.02 23.40
CA LEU A 389 25.59 -1.45 23.26
C LEU A 389 25.95 -2.19 24.55
N GLY A 390 25.10 -3.13 24.95
CA GLY A 390 25.31 -3.98 26.10
C GLY A 390 26.45 -4.99 25.92
N ALA A 391 26.77 -5.71 27.01
CA ALA A 391 27.82 -6.70 27.00
C ALA A 391 27.52 -7.86 26.03
N ARG A 392 28.51 -8.26 25.23
CA ARG A 392 28.44 -9.38 24.27
C ARG A 392 27.37 -9.19 23.18
N VAL A 393 26.95 -7.97 22.90
CA VAL A 393 26.02 -7.69 21.82
C VAL A 393 26.74 -7.75 20.48
N SER A 394 26.20 -8.53 19.54
CA SER A 394 26.65 -8.64 18.15
C SER A 394 25.47 -8.26 17.26
N ILE A 395 25.64 -7.20 16.46
CA ILE A 395 24.59 -6.67 15.57
C ILE A 395 24.64 -7.41 14.23
N GLY A 396 23.47 -7.87 13.77
CA GLY A 396 23.21 -8.24 12.38
C GLY A 396 22.27 -7.20 11.75
N TYR A 397 22.72 -6.53 10.70
CA TYR A 397 21.94 -5.49 10.04
C TYR A 397 21.50 -5.93 8.65
N TYR A 398 20.19 -5.79 8.39
CA TYR A 398 19.59 -5.96 7.08
C TYR A 398 19.21 -4.57 6.54
N ASP A 399 19.87 -4.16 5.44
CA ASP A 399 19.73 -2.83 4.84
C ASP A 399 18.64 -2.81 3.76
N GLN A 400 17.72 -1.87 3.83
CA GLN A 400 16.65 -1.65 2.83
C GLN A 400 17.20 -1.50 1.40
N GLU A 401 18.31 -0.78 1.23
CA GLU A 401 18.91 -0.50 -0.08
C GLU A 401 19.86 -1.61 -0.55
N GLN A 402 20.11 -2.64 0.29
CA GLN A 402 20.99 -3.78 -0.01
C GLN A 402 22.37 -3.36 -0.54
N LYS A 403 22.88 -2.24 -0.04
CA LYS A 403 24.20 -1.67 -0.44
C LYS A 403 25.37 -2.53 -0.02
N THR A 404 25.14 -3.51 0.86
CA THR A 404 26.15 -4.47 1.32
C THR A 404 26.52 -5.51 0.26
N LEU A 405 25.71 -5.63 -0.82
CA LEU A 405 25.94 -6.56 -1.91
C LEU A 405 26.71 -5.91 -3.06
N SER A 406 27.78 -6.56 -3.53
CA SER A 406 28.56 -6.12 -4.69
C SER A 406 27.86 -6.53 -6.00
N ASN A 407 27.44 -5.55 -6.81
CA ASN A 407 26.76 -5.82 -8.08
C ASN A 407 27.64 -6.56 -9.12
N GLN A 408 28.97 -6.58 -8.94
CA GLN A 408 29.91 -7.16 -9.90
C GLN A 408 30.19 -8.63 -9.60
N ASN A 409 30.02 -9.07 -8.36
CA ASN A 409 30.26 -10.44 -7.95
C ASN A 409 29.17 -11.37 -8.48
N THR A 410 29.52 -12.65 -8.69
CA THR A 410 28.49 -13.70 -8.83
C THR A 410 27.83 -13.97 -7.49
N VAL A 411 26.63 -14.57 -7.49
CA VAL A 411 25.95 -14.98 -6.25
C VAL A 411 26.86 -15.86 -5.39
N MET A 412 27.58 -16.77 -6.02
CA MET A 412 28.50 -17.68 -5.35
C MET A 412 29.69 -16.94 -4.75
N ASP A 413 30.34 -16.04 -5.51
CA ASP A 413 31.49 -15.30 -5.05
C ASP A 413 31.13 -14.33 -3.93
N GLU A 414 30.01 -13.58 -4.07
CA GLU A 414 29.50 -12.67 -3.06
C GLU A 414 29.25 -13.35 -1.71
N PHE A 415 28.74 -14.58 -1.77
CA PHE A 415 28.51 -15.36 -0.58
C PHE A 415 29.80 -15.93 -0.01
N TRP A 416 30.69 -16.43 -0.87
CA TRP A 416 31.97 -17.03 -0.46
C TRP A 416 32.93 -15.99 0.14
N ASP A 417 32.98 -14.79 -0.42
CA ASP A 417 33.77 -13.69 0.13
C ASP A 417 33.36 -13.33 1.56
N ALA A 418 32.06 -13.40 1.86
CA ALA A 418 31.58 -13.20 3.22
C ALA A 418 31.94 -14.34 4.19
N TYR A 419 32.10 -15.57 3.69
CA TYR A 419 32.38 -16.78 4.48
C TYR A 419 33.52 -17.63 3.90
N PRO A 420 34.77 -17.12 3.86
CA PRO A 420 35.88 -17.75 3.17
C PRO A 420 36.35 -19.09 3.76
N LYS A 421 35.87 -19.42 4.98
CA LYS A 421 36.19 -20.71 5.63
C LYS A 421 35.33 -21.87 5.15
N MET A 422 34.25 -21.61 4.42
CA MET A 422 33.35 -22.64 3.89
C MET A 422 33.95 -23.30 2.65
N ASN A 423 33.69 -24.59 2.51
CA ASN A 423 34.03 -25.31 1.27
C ASN A 423 32.91 -25.13 0.21
N ASN A 424 33.22 -25.47 -1.04
CA ASN A 424 32.31 -25.31 -2.18
C ASN A 424 30.96 -26.03 -1.96
N PHE A 425 30.99 -27.22 -1.35
CA PHE A 425 29.77 -27.98 -1.08
C PHE A 425 28.88 -27.29 -0.05
N GLU A 426 29.45 -26.73 1.01
CA GLU A 426 28.74 -25.98 2.05
C GLU A 426 28.12 -24.72 1.45
N VAL A 427 28.87 -23.95 0.66
CA VAL A 427 28.38 -22.76 -0.03
C VAL A 427 27.14 -23.10 -0.89
N ARG A 428 27.27 -24.09 -1.77
CA ARG A 428 26.15 -24.54 -2.62
C ARG A 428 24.95 -25.05 -1.80
N SER A 429 25.22 -25.77 -0.72
CA SER A 429 24.16 -26.29 0.17
C SER A 429 23.38 -25.16 0.87
N HIS A 430 24.06 -24.08 1.27
CA HIS A 430 23.42 -22.92 1.88
C HIS A 430 22.64 -22.11 0.84
N LEU A 431 23.20 -21.87 -0.34
CA LEU A 431 22.53 -21.17 -1.43
C LEU A 431 21.29 -21.92 -1.91
N ALA A 432 21.37 -23.27 -2.02
CA ALA A 432 20.21 -24.10 -2.39
C ALA A 432 19.04 -23.99 -1.38
N LYS A 433 19.32 -23.80 -0.07
CA LYS A 433 18.26 -23.57 0.92
C LYS A 433 17.49 -22.28 0.71
N PHE A 434 18.04 -21.34 -0.06
CA PHE A 434 17.46 -20.04 -0.40
C PHE A 434 17.04 -19.99 -1.88
N ASN A 435 16.84 -21.17 -2.48
CA ASN A 435 16.36 -21.34 -3.86
C ASN A 435 17.32 -20.74 -4.92
N PHE A 436 18.62 -20.82 -4.70
CA PHE A 436 19.63 -20.57 -5.71
C PHE A 436 20.21 -21.90 -6.19
N PHE A 437 19.94 -22.27 -7.44
CA PHE A 437 20.34 -23.55 -8.02
C PHE A 437 21.13 -23.34 -9.31
N ASP A 438 21.98 -24.28 -9.63
CA ASP A 438 22.71 -24.44 -10.90
C ASP A 438 23.17 -23.13 -11.54
N GLU A 439 22.46 -22.60 -12.52
CA GLU A 439 22.81 -21.39 -13.27
C GLU A 439 22.71 -20.12 -12.41
N ASP A 440 21.82 -20.09 -11.44
CA ASP A 440 21.63 -18.92 -10.57
C ASP A 440 22.90 -18.60 -9.75
N LEU A 441 23.71 -19.60 -9.45
CA LEU A 441 24.96 -19.43 -8.69
C LEU A 441 25.97 -18.54 -9.41
N PHE A 442 25.92 -18.54 -10.74
CA PHE A 442 26.87 -17.82 -11.59
C PHE A 442 26.32 -16.51 -12.15
N LYS A 443 25.03 -16.20 -11.87
CA LYS A 443 24.47 -14.89 -12.20
C LYS A 443 25.19 -13.79 -11.42
N SER A 444 25.38 -12.65 -12.06
CA SER A 444 25.85 -11.44 -11.38
C SER A 444 24.78 -10.97 -10.39
N VAL A 445 25.20 -10.54 -9.19
CA VAL A 445 24.29 -9.94 -8.19
C VAL A 445 23.54 -8.75 -8.80
N GLY A 446 24.16 -8.04 -9.76
CA GLY A 446 23.51 -6.94 -10.49
C GLY A 446 22.30 -7.35 -11.33
N GLU A 447 22.26 -8.61 -11.79
CA GLU A 447 21.18 -9.17 -12.64
C GLU A 447 20.04 -9.77 -11.82
N LEU A 448 20.22 -9.93 -10.50
CA LEU A 448 19.20 -10.49 -9.62
C LEU A 448 17.99 -9.57 -9.49
N SER A 449 16.81 -10.16 -9.45
CA SER A 449 15.59 -9.48 -9.04
C SER A 449 15.67 -9.00 -7.58
N GLY A 450 14.84 -8.01 -7.20
CA GLY A 450 14.78 -7.53 -5.81
C GLY A 450 14.53 -8.65 -4.79
N GLY A 451 13.67 -9.61 -5.11
CA GLY A 451 13.39 -10.76 -4.24
C GLY A 451 14.56 -11.73 -4.11
N GLU A 452 15.32 -11.96 -5.18
CA GLU A 452 16.52 -12.80 -5.14
C GLU A 452 17.64 -12.13 -4.31
N ARG A 453 17.84 -10.82 -4.47
CA ARG A 453 18.77 -10.05 -3.64
C ARG A 453 18.40 -10.13 -2.16
N ALA A 454 17.11 -9.94 -1.84
CA ALA A 454 16.62 -10.04 -0.47
C ALA A 454 16.89 -11.43 0.14
N ARG A 455 16.67 -12.51 -0.62
CA ARG A 455 16.99 -13.87 -0.16
C ARG A 455 18.49 -14.07 0.10
N LEU A 456 19.37 -13.53 -0.78
CA LEU A 456 20.82 -13.63 -0.59
C LEU A 456 21.27 -12.90 0.68
N GLU A 457 20.72 -11.72 0.93
CA GLU A 457 21.04 -10.93 2.13
C GLU A 457 20.52 -11.58 3.41
N LEU A 458 19.31 -12.14 3.39
CA LEU A 458 18.76 -12.93 4.50
C LEU A 458 19.62 -14.16 4.79
N LEU A 459 20.17 -14.82 3.77
CA LEU A 459 21.12 -15.92 3.96
C LEU A 459 22.39 -15.44 4.67
N LYS A 460 22.97 -14.30 4.25
CA LYS A 460 24.14 -13.71 4.93
C LYS A 460 23.80 -13.36 6.38
N LEU A 461 22.64 -12.78 6.64
CA LEU A 461 22.17 -12.46 7.98
C LEU A 461 22.03 -13.72 8.86
N MET A 462 21.44 -14.79 8.34
CA MET A 462 21.31 -16.08 9.06
C MET A 462 22.67 -16.62 9.53
N LEU A 463 23.68 -16.52 8.70
CA LEU A 463 25.00 -17.06 8.97
C LEU A 463 25.89 -16.13 9.83
N SER A 464 25.49 -14.86 9.99
CA SER A 464 26.17 -13.94 10.91
C SER A 464 26.05 -14.37 12.37
N LYS A 465 25.03 -15.20 12.70
CA LYS A 465 24.73 -15.70 14.03
C LYS A 465 24.68 -14.61 15.12
N SER A 466 24.34 -13.40 14.72
CA SER A 466 24.23 -12.25 15.60
C SER A 466 23.12 -12.45 16.63
N ASN A 467 23.21 -11.79 17.78
CA ASN A 467 22.21 -11.88 18.87
C ASN A 467 21.31 -10.64 18.99
N PHE A 468 21.61 -9.58 18.21
CA PHE A 468 20.76 -8.41 18.05
C PHE A 468 20.57 -8.11 16.55
N LEU A 469 19.35 -8.26 16.07
CA LEU A 469 19.01 -8.04 14.66
C LEU A 469 18.35 -6.67 14.47
N LEU A 470 18.86 -5.90 13.53
CA LEU A 470 18.27 -4.66 13.02
C LEU A 470 17.78 -4.93 11.60
N LEU A 471 16.46 -4.87 11.39
CA LEU A 471 15.84 -5.22 10.12
C LEU A 471 15.11 -3.99 9.54
N ASP A 472 15.64 -3.42 8.46
CA ASP A 472 15.04 -2.27 7.78
C ASP A 472 14.24 -2.72 6.55
N GLU A 473 12.90 -2.75 6.68
CA GLU A 473 11.94 -3.20 5.68
C GLU A 473 12.24 -4.60 5.10
N PRO A 474 12.43 -5.63 5.95
CA PRO A 474 12.87 -6.96 5.49
C PRO A 474 11.82 -7.72 4.67
N THR A 475 10.58 -7.26 4.66
CA THR A 475 9.47 -7.85 3.90
C THR A 475 9.33 -7.33 2.48
N ASN A 476 10.05 -6.23 2.14
CA ASN A 476 10.01 -5.66 0.80
C ASN A 476 10.60 -6.63 -0.23
N HIS A 477 9.97 -6.72 -1.39
CA HIS A 477 10.35 -7.61 -2.50
C HIS A 477 10.25 -9.12 -2.22
N LEU A 478 9.86 -9.53 -1.00
CA LEU A 478 9.60 -10.94 -0.69
C LEU A 478 8.17 -11.31 -1.12
N ASP A 479 8.04 -12.49 -1.72
CA ASP A 479 6.74 -13.09 -1.93
C ASP A 479 6.12 -13.58 -0.61
N ILE A 480 4.85 -13.91 -0.66
CA ILE A 480 4.07 -14.26 0.53
C ILE A 480 4.69 -15.47 1.26
N GLU A 481 5.20 -16.48 0.54
CA GLU A 481 5.81 -17.67 1.14
C GLU A 481 7.14 -17.33 1.83
N SER A 482 7.99 -16.52 1.20
CA SER A 482 9.24 -16.05 1.81
C SER A 482 9.00 -15.17 3.04
N LYS A 483 7.95 -14.34 3.03
CA LYS A 483 7.52 -13.58 4.21
C LYS A 483 7.14 -14.50 5.37
N GLU A 484 6.35 -15.55 5.13
CA GLU A 484 5.97 -16.53 6.15
C GLU A 484 7.17 -17.24 6.79
N VAL A 485 8.15 -17.60 5.96
CA VAL A 485 9.39 -18.22 6.45
C VAL A 485 10.17 -17.26 7.34
N LEU A 486 10.29 -15.98 6.94
CA LEU A 486 10.95 -14.95 7.73
C LEU A 486 10.22 -14.71 9.05
N GLU A 487 8.90 -14.57 9.03
CA GLU A 487 8.04 -14.41 10.20
C GLU A 487 8.30 -15.52 11.22
N ASN A 488 8.19 -16.77 10.78
CA ASN A 488 8.38 -17.94 11.64
C ASN A 488 9.82 -18.00 12.20
N ALA A 489 10.82 -17.69 11.37
CA ALA A 489 12.21 -17.65 11.81
C ALA A 489 12.46 -16.59 12.89
N ILE A 490 11.82 -15.41 12.80
CA ILE A 490 11.95 -14.36 13.81
C ILE A 490 11.13 -14.70 15.07
N VAL A 491 9.95 -15.32 14.92
CA VAL A 491 9.17 -15.80 16.08
C VAL A 491 9.96 -16.80 16.89
N ASP A 492 10.66 -17.74 16.23
CA ASP A 492 11.48 -18.78 16.88
C ASP A 492 12.85 -18.27 17.37
N TYR A 493 13.25 -17.09 16.92
CA TYR A 493 14.57 -16.52 17.27
C TYR A 493 14.61 -16.10 18.73
N SER A 494 15.63 -16.60 19.46
CA SER A 494 15.82 -16.35 20.90
C SER A 494 16.55 -15.04 21.23
N GLY A 495 17.12 -14.36 20.20
CA GLY A 495 17.79 -13.08 20.36
C GLY A 495 16.82 -11.89 20.38
N THR A 496 17.39 -10.70 20.32
CA THR A 496 16.66 -9.42 20.32
C THR A 496 16.53 -8.91 18.90
N VAL A 497 15.38 -8.31 18.57
CA VAL A 497 15.12 -7.79 17.22
C VAL A 497 14.51 -6.40 17.30
N LEU A 498 15.02 -5.48 16.48
CA LEU A 498 14.41 -4.17 16.22
C LEU A 498 14.13 -4.08 14.72
N ILE A 499 12.87 -3.82 14.37
CA ILE A 499 12.35 -3.94 13.01
C ILE A 499 11.70 -2.64 12.59
N ILE A 500 12.07 -2.13 11.42
CA ILE A 500 11.27 -1.14 10.69
C ILE A 500 10.47 -1.92 9.64
N SER A 501 9.15 -1.81 9.66
CA SER A 501 8.29 -2.39 8.62
C SER A 501 6.97 -1.64 8.49
N HIS A 502 6.44 -1.64 7.27
CA HIS A 502 5.10 -1.18 6.94
C HIS A 502 4.13 -2.36 6.74
N ASP A 503 4.61 -3.59 6.82
CA ASP A 503 3.80 -4.82 6.75
C ASP A 503 3.12 -5.08 8.09
N ARG A 504 1.84 -4.73 8.17
CA ARG A 504 1.02 -4.83 9.40
C ARG A 504 0.86 -6.28 9.87
N TYR A 505 0.72 -7.22 8.93
CA TYR A 505 0.58 -8.64 9.26
C TYR A 505 1.87 -9.18 9.90
N PHE A 506 3.01 -8.83 9.30
CA PHE A 506 4.33 -9.16 9.83
C PHE A 506 4.55 -8.59 11.23
N LEU A 507 4.31 -7.29 11.43
CA LEU A 507 4.44 -6.64 12.73
C LEU A 507 3.52 -7.30 13.78
N ASN A 508 2.26 -7.55 13.42
CA ASN A 508 1.30 -8.13 14.38
C ASN A 508 1.71 -9.53 14.86
N LYS A 509 2.33 -10.33 14.00
CA LYS A 509 2.77 -11.69 14.30
C LYS A 509 4.09 -11.74 15.10
N VAL A 510 5.00 -10.82 14.81
CA VAL A 510 6.41 -10.92 15.25
C VAL A 510 6.70 -10.08 16.49
N VAL A 511 6.14 -8.84 16.58
CA VAL A 511 6.55 -7.89 17.61
C VAL A 511 5.73 -8.01 18.89
N ASN A 512 6.37 -7.72 20.02
CA ASN A 512 5.74 -7.64 21.34
C ASN A 512 5.78 -6.21 21.92
N LYS A 513 6.44 -5.28 21.24
CA LYS A 513 6.58 -3.87 21.62
C LYS A 513 6.65 -3.01 20.38
N ILE A 514 5.99 -1.86 20.37
CA ILE A 514 6.03 -0.88 19.28
C ILE A 514 6.65 0.42 19.78
N TRP A 515 7.59 0.94 19.03
CA TRP A 515 8.10 2.29 19.12
C TRP A 515 7.48 3.15 18.02
N TYR A 516 6.66 4.10 18.41
CA TYR A 516 6.00 5.00 17.47
C TYR A 516 6.74 6.34 17.43
N LEU A 517 7.38 6.61 16.29
CA LEU A 517 8.11 7.85 16.03
C LEU A 517 7.20 8.87 15.35
N GLU A 518 6.79 9.88 16.10
CA GLU A 518 5.93 10.97 15.66
C GLU A 518 6.44 12.31 16.23
N ASP A 519 6.45 13.36 15.43
CA ASP A 519 6.87 14.73 15.81
C ASP A 519 8.21 14.80 16.56
N GLY A 520 9.15 13.97 16.13
CA GLY A 520 10.50 13.92 16.68
C GLY A 520 10.63 13.22 18.04
N LYS A 521 9.57 12.58 18.53
CA LYS A 521 9.55 11.82 19.79
C LYS A 521 9.18 10.35 19.54
N ILE A 522 9.67 9.48 20.41
CA ILE A 522 9.28 8.07 20.41
C ILE A 522 8.41 7.78 21.60
N THR A 523 7.23 7.21 21.31
CA THR A 523 6.30 6.69 22.32
C THR A 523 6.35 5.16 22.28
N GLU A 524 6.50 4.53 23.46
CA GLU A 524 6.52 3.06 23.59
C GLU A 524 5.12 2.51 23.85
N PHE A 525 4.75 1.45 23.12
CA PHE A 525 3.53 0.67 23.33
C PHE A 525 3.90 -0.79 23.58
N TYR A 526 3.45 -1.34 24.70
CA TYR A 526 3.70 -2.73 25.08
C TYR A 526 2.57 -3.62 24.58
N GLY A 527 2.78 -4.24 23.43
CA GLY A 527 1.80 -5.08 22.73
C GLY A 527 2.16 -5.26 21.27
N ASN A 528 1.29 -5.97 20.55
CA ASN A 528 1.40 -6.15 19.10
C ASN A 528 0.87 -4.92 18.34
N TYR A 529 0.88 -5.02 17.00
CA TYR A 529 0.46 -3.91 16.14
C TYR A 529 -1.04 -3.56 16.29
N ASP A 530 -1.93 -4.55 16.51
CA ASP A 530 -3.37 -4.29 16.70
C ASP A 530 -3.63 -3.52 18.01
N TYR A 531 -2.95 -3.90 19.09
CA TYR A 531 -3.03 -3.16 20.35
C TYR A 531 -2.54 -1.71 20.21
N PHE A 532 -1.46 -1.50 19.46
CA PHE A 532 -0.98 -0.15 19.15
C PHE A 532 -2.04 0.68 18.42
N LEU A 533 -2.70 0.11 17.40
CA LEU A 533 -3.76 0.80 16.65
C LEU A 533 -4.95 1.17 17.54
N GLU A 534 -5.39 0.26 18.42
CA GLU A 534 -6.47 0.54 19.36
C GLU A 534 -6.11 1.75 20.24
N LYS A 535 -4.91 1.78 20.79
CA LYS A 535 -4.45 2.87 21.65
C LYS A 535 -4.26 4.19 20.92
N LEU A 536 -3.80 4.15 19.68
CA LEU A 536 -3.67 5.34 18.84
C LEU A 536 -5.05 5.93 18.49
N ASN A 537 -6.02 5.08 18.17
CA ASN A 537 -7.40 5.49 17.88
C ASN A 537 -8.07 6.09 19.13
N GLU A 538 -7.91 5.48 20.29
CA GLU A 538 -8.40 6.04 21.58
C GLU A 538 -7.83 7.45 21.84
N LYS A 539 -6.52 7.66 21.57
CA LYS A 539 -5.86 8.94 21.75
C LYS A 539 -6.42 9.99 20.77
N ASN A 540 -6.54 9.64 19.49
CA ASN A 540 -7.06 10.53 18.46
C ASN A 540 -8.52 10.92 18.72
N GLU A 541 -9.38 9.97 19.10
CA GLU A 541 -10.77 10.27 19.49
C GLU A 541 -10.86 11.17 20.72
N ALA A 542 -9.95 11.00 21.68
CA ALA A 542 -9.90 11.87 22.85
C ALA A 542 -9.48 13.29 22.48
N GLU A 543 -8.51 13.45 21.58
CA GLU A 543 -8.05 14.75 21.08
C GLU A 543 -9.13 15.45 20.23
N GLU A 544 -9.81 14.73 19.33
CA GLU A 544 -10.93 15.27 18.55
C GLU A 544 -12.08 15.76 19.45
N LYS A 545 -12.41 15.01 20.51
CA LYS A 545 -13.43 15.41 21.48
C LYS A 545 -13.03 16.68 22.26
N ILE A 546 -11.74 16.88 22.52
CA ILE A 546 -11.21 18.08 23.18
C ILE A 546 -11.24 19.28 22.22
N ILE A 547 -10.80 19.08 20.96
CA ILE A 547 -10.80 20.13 19.93
C ILE A 547 -12.23 20.59 19.64
N SER A 548 -13.17 19.65 19.43
CA SER A 548 -14.57 19.98 19.17
C SER A 548 -15.22 20.74 20.34
N LYS A 549 -14.94 20.38 21.59
CA LYS A 549 -15.41 21.12 22.76
C LYS A 549 -14.83 22.54 22.80
N THR A 550 -13.56 22.69 22.50
CA THR A 550 -12.87 24.00 22.50
C THR A 550 -13.38 24.90 21.37
N GLU A 551 -13.68 24.34 20.19
CA GLU A 551 -14.29 25.08 19.08
C GLU A 551 -15.73 25.51 19.39
N ILE A 552 -16.53 24.62 19.96
CA ILE A 552 -17.91 24.93 20.42
C ILE A 552 -17.89 26.04 21.49
N GLU A 553 -16.92 26.01 22.40
CA GLU A 553 -16.76 27.09 23.40
C GLU A 553 -16.30 28.42 22.77
N LYS A 554 -15.39 28.38 21.79
CA LYS A 554 -14.96 29.57 21.05
C LYS A 554 -16.10 30.16 20.22
N GLU A 555 -16.90 29.35 19.57
CA GLU A 555 -18.10 29.81 18.84
C GLU A 555 -19.15 30.39 19.77
N LYS A 556 -19.42 29.75 20.93
CA LYS A 556 -20.31 30.29 21.95
C LYS A 556 -19.82 31.64 22.50
N LYS A 557 -18.51 31.82 22.69
CA LYS A 557 -17.94 33.13 23.10
C LYS A 557 -18.10 34.19 22.02
N LYS A 558 -17.76 33.87 20.76
CA LYS A 558 -17.94 34.78 19.61
C LYS A 558 -19.40 35.18 19.41
N LYS A 559 -20.35 34.25 19.61
CA LYS A 559 -21.78 34.52 19.51
C LYS A 559 -22.26 35.45 20.63
N LYS A 560 -21.80 35.22 21.86
CA LYS A 560 -22.08 36.13 22.99
C LYS A 560 -21.49 37.51 22.82
N GLU A 561 -20.29 37.65 22.26
CA GLU A 561 -19.68 38.93 21.96
C GLU A 561 -20.44 39.69 20.88
N LYS A 562 -20.84 39.03 19.78
CA LYS A 562 -21.68 39.64 18.74
C LYS A 562 -23.04 40.10 19.27
N GLU A 563 -23.70 39.25 20.09
CA GLU A 563 -24.97 39.64 20.72
C GLU A 563 -24.81 40.83 21.67
N LYS A 564 -23.67 40.95 22.36
CA LYS A 564 -23.36 42.08 23.24
C LYS A 564 -23.09 43.38 22.46
N GLU A 565 -22.37 43.28 21.33
CA GLU A 565 -22.17 44.40 20.40
C GLU A 565 -23.47 44.87 19.74
N GLU A 566 -24.33 43.91 19.31
CA GLU A 566 -25.65 44.28 18.76
C GLU A 566 -26.57 44.96 19.79
N ARG A 567 -26.56 44.47 21.04
CA ARG A 567 -27.31 45.11 22.13
C ARG A 567 -26.78 46.52 22.41
N ALA A 568 -25.46 46.70 22.43
CA ALA A 568 -24.85 48.03 22.62
C ALA A 568 -25.14 48.97 21.44
N LYS A 569 -25.13 48.47 20.19
CA LYS A 569 -25.53 49.27 19.02
C LYS A 569 -27.02 49.65 19.05
N LYS A 570 -27.91 48.72 19.42
CA LYS A 570 -29.35 48.99 19.59
C LYS A 570 -29.61 50.02 20.71
N GLN A 571 -28.82 49.97 21.78
CA GLN A 571 -28.97 50.89 22.88
C GLN A 571 -28.50 52.32 22.49
N LYS A 572 -27.37 52.44 21.78
CA LYS A 572 -26.91 53.72 21.21
C LYS A 572 -27.87 54.28 20.16
N LEU A 573 -28.45 53.43 19.30
CA LEU A 573 -29.46 53.89 18.34
C LEU A 573 -30.71 54.47 19.07
N LYS A 574 -31.15 53.78 20.11
CA LYS A 574 -32.28 54.23 20.93
C LYS A 574 -32.00 55.56 21.65
N GLU A 575 -30.77 55.78 22.13
CA GLU A 575 -30.36 57.06 22.74
C GLU A 575 -30.28 58.19 21.72
N ILE A 576 -29.87 57.89 20.48
CA ILE A 576 -29.85 58.86 19.38
C ILE A 576 -31.28 59.19 18.92
N GLU A 577 -32.15 58.17 18.76
CA GLU A 577 -33.55 58.36 18.42
C GLU A 577 -34.29 59.20 19.48
N ASN A 578 -34.06 58.92 20.76
CA ASN A 578 -34.68 59.71 21.82
C ASN A 578 -34.16 61.19 21.83
N LYS A 579 -32.86 61.43 21.55
CA LYS A 579 -32.33 62.80 21.45
C LYS A 579 -32.93 63.57 20.25
N ILE A 580 -33.04 62.91 19.11
CA ILE A 580 -33.63 63.52 17.92
C ILE A 580 -35.13 63.78 18.14
N PHE A 581 -35.85 62.87 18.83
CA PHE A 581 -37.27 63.01 19.14
C PHE A 581 -37.58 64.16 20.11
N ASP A 582 -36.71 64.44 21.06
CA ASP A 582 -36.83 65.56 22.00
C ASP A 582 -36.61 66.94 21.34
N GLU A 583 -35.95 67.00 20.17
CA GLU A 583 -35.72 68.21 19.39
C GLU A 583 -36.83 68.50 18.36
N TRP A 584 -37.78 67.57 18.16
CA TRP A 584 -38.90 67.71 17.21
C TRP A 584 -40.09 68.45 17.82
N SER A 585 -40.87 69.14 16.95
CA SER A 585 -42.16 69.69 17.32
C SER A 585 -43.19 68.57 17.63
N LEU A 586 -44.18 68.87 18.44
CA LEU A 586 -45.24 67.91 18.81
C LEU A 586 -45.97 67.26 17.60
N GLU A 587 -46.09 68.00 16.48
CA GLU A 587 -46.65 67.51 15.24
C GLU A 587 -45.74 66.49 14.52
N GLU A 588 -44.43 66.75 14.50
CA GLU A 588 -43.43 65.85 13.90
C GLU A 588 -43.26 64.56 14.72
N GLN A 589 -43.35 64.67 16.04
CA GLN A 589 -43.34 63.51 16.94
C GLN A 589 -44.54 62.57 16.71
N ASP A 590 -45.72 63.15 16.52
CA ASP A 590 -46.97 62.39 16.25
C ASP A 590 -46.94 61.73 14.86
N GLU A 591 -46.43 62.39 13.85
CA GLU A 591 -46.29 61.87 12.50
C GLU A 591 -45.28 60.69 12.44
N TYR A 592 -44.12 60.81 13.14
CA TYR A 592 -43.15 59.72 13.27
C TYR A 592 -43.70 58.51 14.00
N LEU A 593 -44.45 58.69 15.07
CA LEU A 593 -45.10 57.60 15.80
C LEU A 593 -46.13 56.89 14.92
N ARG A 594 -46.91 57.62 14.12
CA ARG A 594 -47.90 57.03 13.16
C ARG A 594 -47.22 56.25 12.05
N LEU A 595 -46.12 56.73 11.48
CA LEU A 595 -45.35 56.05 10.45
C LEU A 595 -44.65 54.80 10.99
N THR A 596 -44.08 54.86 12.19
CA THR A 596 -43.41 53.72 12.85
C THR A 596 -44.43 52.62 13.21
N GLN A 597 -45.65 52.98 13.63
CA GLN A 597 -46.71 52.05 13.91
C GLN A 597 -47.19 51.36 12.61
N LYS A 598 -47.37 52.12 11.54
CA LYS A 598 -47.73 51.61 10.22
C LYS A 598 -46.67 50.67 9.62
N TYR A 599 -45.41 50.95 9.84
CA TYR A 599 -44.30 50.08 9.41
C TYR A 599 -44.22 48.81 10.24
N ARG A 600 -44.47 48.84 11.54
CA ARG A 600 -44.57 47.65 12.40
C ARG A 600 -45.74 46.75 12.01
N ASP A 601 -46.88 47.30 11.65
CA ASP A 601 -48.03 46.52 11.21
C ASP A 601 -47.84 45.91 9.82
N LEU A 602 -47.11 46.57 8.91
CA LEU A 602 -46.67 46.04 7.62
C LEU A 602 -45.69 44.88 7.77
N LEU A 603 -44.67 45.03 8.65
CA LEU A 603 -43.70 43.97 8.96
C LEU A 603 -44.37 42.74 9.63
N LYS A 604 -45.34 42.97 10.54
CA LYS A 604 -46.13 41.85 11.09
C LYS A 604 -46.93 41.15 10.04
N LYS A 605 -47.51 41.85 9.08
CA LYS A 605 -48.29 41.26 7.98
C LYS A 605 -47.41 40.47 7.04
N HIS A 606 -46.21 40.93 6.71
CA HIS A 606 -45.23 40.18 5.91
C HIS A 606 -44.63 38.96 6.64
N LEU A 607 -44.51 38.98 7.97
CA LEU A 607 -44.02 37.85 8.76
C LEU A 607 -45.11 36.76 8.95
N THR A 608 -46.42 37.12 8.88
CA THR A 608 -47.53 36.15 8.89
C THR A 608 -47.75 35.50 7.52
N ASP A 609 -47.37 36.17 6.42
CA ASP A 609 -47.45 35.61 5.06
C ASP A 609 -46.25 34.72 4.67
N LEU A 610 -45.19 34.64 5.51
CA LEU A 610 -43.99 33.84 5.34
C LEU A 610 -43.86 32.64 6.31
N ALA A 611 -44.85 32.36 7.11
CA ALA A 611 -44.89 31.12 7.90
C ALA A 611 -45.61 30.01 7.08
N PRO A 612 -45.00 28.80 6.92
CA PRO A 612 -45.55 27.71 6.14
C PRO A 612 -46.79 27.13 6.75
#